data_93965022e098cad209131357cbd4e1bf
#
_entry.id   93965022e098cad209131357cbd4e1bf
#
_cell.length_a   1.000
_cell.length_b   1.000
_cell.length_c   1.000
_cell.angle_alpha   90.00
_cell.angle_beta   90.00
_cell.angle_gamma   90.00
#
_symmetry.space_group_name_H-M   'P 1'
#
loop_
_entity.id
_entity.type
_entity.pdbx_description
1 polymer ?
#
loop_
_entity_poly.entity_id
_entity_poly.type
_entity_poly.pdbx_seq_one_letter_code
_entity_poly.pdbx_strand_id
1 'polypeptide(L)'
;MINKLTYKTGEKSMEEKNRIGEKTTGTLYLCATPIGNLEDITFRVLRSLKDVVLIAAEDTRNSIKLLNHFEIKTPMTSYHEYNKIEKAYQLVDKMRAGKDIALITDAGTPGISDPGEDIVRICYEEGIPVTSLP
;
A
#
# COMPACT_ATOMS: atom_id res chain seq x y z
N MET A 1 -15.01 10.74 15.44
CA MET A 1 -15.76 10.25 15.28
C MET A 1 -15.61 10.25 15.79
N ILE A 2 -15.89 10.07 15.17
CA ILE A 2 -16.67 9.77 15.25
C ILE A 2 -16.32 9.94 15.77
N ASN A 3 -16.38 10.11 15.61
CA ASN A 3 -16.99 9.79 15.60
C ASN A 3 -16.71 9.94 16.09
N LYS A 4 -16.91 10.20 16.05
CA LYS A 4 -17.62 9.85 16.17
C LYS A 4 -17.57 9.86 16.55
N LEU A 5 -17.57 10.04 16.41
CA LEU A 5 -18.30 9.50 16.42
C LEU A 5 -17.94 9.87 16.88
N THR A 6 -18.30 10.40 17.15
CA THR A 6 -18.80 9.94 17.12
C THR A 6 -18.43 10.32 17.42
N TYR A 7 -18.53 10.53 16.94
CA TYR A 7 -18.99 10.09 16.89
C TYR A 7 -18.79 10.63 17.07
N LYS A 8 -19.13 11.31 16.97
CA LYS A 8 -19.80 11.03 16.76
C LYS A 8 -19.73 11.52 16.77
N THR A 9 -19.75 11.98 16.94
CA THR A 9 -20.10 11.79 16.69
C THR A 9 -20.16 12.10 16.40
N GLY A 10 -20.24 12.53 16.30
CA GLY A 10 -20.74 12.20 15.76
C GLY A 10 -20.25 12.15 15.18
N GLU A 11 -20.23 12.58 15.42
CA GLU A 11 -19.93 11.78 14.86
C GLU A 11 -20.58 10.90 14.50
N LYS A 12 -20.68 10.95 13.62
CA LYS A 12 -21.10 9.72 13.11
C LYS A 12 -20.35 8.58 13.75
N SER A 13 -21.05 7.58 14.17
CA SER A 13 -20.41 6.47 14.84
C SER A 13 -19.63 5.60 13.86
N MET A 14 -18.73 4.80 14.37
CA MET A 14 -17.99 3.87 13.54
C MET A 14 -18.89 2.80 12.96
N GLU A 15 -19.88 2.36 13.73
CA GLU A 15 -20.81 1.38 13.21
C GLU A 15 -21.58 1.91 12.02
N GLU A 16 -21.95 3.18 12.06
CA GLU A 16 -22.63 3.76 10.94
C GLU A 16 -21.77 3.80 9.70
N LYS A 17 -20.49 4.16 9.86
CA LYS A 17 -19.58 4.20 8.73
C LYS A 17 -19.42 2.83 8.11
N ASN A 18 -19.26 1.81 8.95
CA ASN A 18 -19.12 0.45 8.45
C ASN A 18 -20.40 -0.01 7.76
N ARG A 19 -21.53 0.35 8.30
CA ARG A 19 -22.81 -0.07 7.75
C ARG A 19 -22.99 0.45 6.34
N ILE A 20 -22.53 1.64 6.05
CA ILE A 20 -22.68 2.21 4.72
C ILE A 20 -21.48 1.97 3.82
N GLY A 21 -20.57 1.08 4.25
CA GLY A 21 -19.47 0.67 3.40
C GLY A 21 -18.27 1.59 3.41
N GLU A 22 -18.20 2.53 4.31
CA GLU A 22 -17.04 3.39 4.40
C GLU A 22 -15.85 2.61 4.91
N LYS A 23 -14.68 2.87 4.32
CA LYS A 23 -13.45 2.26 4.79
C LYS A 23 -13.00 2.96 6.05
N THR A 24 -12.60 2.19 7.06
CA THR A 24 -12.00 2.72 8.26
C THR A 24 -10.49 2.61 8.26
N THR A 25 -9.93 1.86 7.30
CA THR A 25 -8.49 1.72 7.13
C THR A 25 -8.12 2.06 5.70
N GLY A 26 -6.82 2.25 5.47
CA GLY A 26 -6.30 2.34 4.11
C GLY A 26 -6.16 0.95 3.52
N THR A 27 -5.62 0.90 2.31
CA THR A 27 -5.47 -0.32 1.53
C THR A 27 -4.01 -0.50 1.17
N LEU A 28 -3.55 -1.75 1.14
CA LEU A 28 -2.25 -2.10 0.61
C LEU A 28 -2.42 -2.49 -0.85
N TYR A 29 -1.75 -1.75 -1.74
CA TYR A 29 -1.77 -2.05 -3.18
C TYR A 29 -0.46 -2.74 -3.54
N LEU A 30 -0.56 -3.97 -4.06
CA LEU A 30 0.59 -4.69 -4.56
C LEU A 30 0.71 -4.31 -6.04
N CYS A 31 1.74 -3.54 -6.36
CA CYS A 31 1.87 -2.95 -7.69
C CYS A 31 2.99 -3.64 -8.44
N ALA A 32 2.63 -4.40 -9.49
CA ALA A 32 3.61 -5.06 -10.33
C ALA A 32 4.30 -4.02 -11.21
N THR A 33 5.63 -4.05 -11.24
CA THR A 33 6.40 -3.17 -12.09
C THR A 33 7.18 -4.00 -13.09
N PRO A 34 7.38 -3.45 -14.30
CA PRO A 34 8.04 -4.24 -15.36
C PRO A 34 9.52 -4.41 -15.09
N ILE A 35 10.05 -5.55 -15.55
CA ILE A 35 11.47 -5.81 -15.59
C ILE A 35 11.92 -5.46 -16.99
N GLY A 36 12.85 -4.51 -17.12
CA GLY A 36 13.36 -4.10 -18.41
C GLY A 36 12.69 -2.84 -18.94
N ASN A 37 11.65 -2.99 -19.72
CA ASN A 37 11.01 -1.81 -20.35
C ASN A 37 10.00 -1.17 -19.40
N LEU A 38 10.33 0.05 -18.96
CA LEU A 38 9.48 0.77 -18.01
C LEU A 38 8.09 1.06 -18.57
N GLU A 39 7.97 1.16 -19.89
CA GLU A 39 6.68 1.52 -20.48
C GLU A 39 5.70 0.35 -20.55
N ASP A 40 6.11 -0.82 -20.10
CA ASP A 40 5.18 -1.93 -19.97
C ASP A 40 4.30 -1.81 -18.72
N ILE A 41 4.52 -0.80 -17.89
CA ILE A 41 3.72 -0.59 -16.69
C ILE A 41 2.29 -0.21 -17.07
N THR A 42 1.32 -0.67 -16.29
CA THR A 42 -0.08 -0.37 -16.58
C THR A 42 -0.49 1.00 -16.04
N PHE A 43 -1.54 1.57 -16.63
CA PHE A 43 -2.09 2.83 -16.13
C PHE A 43 -2.60 2.71 -14.70
N ARG A 44 -3.19 1.57 -14.35
CA ARG A 44 -3.70 1.38 -12.99
C ARG A 44 -2.57 1.45 -11.97
N VAL A 45 -1.45 0.81 -12.26
CA VAL A 45 -0.30 0.85 -11.37
C VAL A 45 0.22 2.28 -11.26
N LEU A 46 0.36 2.98 -12.40
CA LEU A 46 0.84 4.36 -12.37
C LEU A 46 -0.05 5.25 -11.51
N ARG A 47 -1.36 5.13 -11.71
CA ARG A 47 -2.30 5.93 -10.94
C ARG A 47 -2.21 5.64 -9.46
N SER A 48 -2.12 4.36 -9.10
CA SER A 48 -2.02 3.99 -7.70
C SER A 48 -0.75 4.51 -7.07
N LEU A 49 0.38 4.43 -7.78
CA LEU A 49 1.64 4.95 -7.25
C LEU A 49 1.58 6.45 -7.01
N LYS A 50 0.83 7.18 -7.83
CA LYS A 50 0.66 8.62 -7.65
C LYS A 50 -0.28 8.97 -6.51
N ASP A 51 -1.26 8.11 -6.24
CA ASP A 51 -2.34 8.43 -5.30
C ASP A 51 -2.03 8.02 -3.87
N VAL A 52 -1.19 7.01 -3.66
CA VAL A 52 -0.91 6.55 -2.29
C VAL A 52 -0.04 7.57 -1.56
N VAL A 53 0.00 7.45 -0.23
CA VAL A 53 0.80 8.38 0.57
C VAL A 53 2.25 7.94 0.67
N LEU A 54 2.53 6.65 0.42
CA LEU A 54 3.87 6.11 0.60
C LEU A 54 4.02 4.88 -0.29
N ILE A 55 5.20 4.74 -0.87
CA ILE A 55 5.55 3.57 -1.70
C ILE A 55 6.64 2.81 -0.97
N ALA A 56 6.44 1.51 -0.78
CA ALA A 56 7.45 0.63 -0.22
C ALA A 56 8.07 -0.19 -1.33
N ALA A 57 9.38 -0.34 -1.31
CA ALA A 57 10.10 -1.06 -2.37
C ALA A 57 11.28 -1.81 -1.78
N GLU A 58 11.51 -3.02 -2.28
CA GLU A 58 12.66 -3.79 -1.88
C GLU A 58 13.93 -3.21 -2.50
N ASP A 59 13.88 -2.90 -3.79
CA ASP A 59 15.02 -2.33 -4.51
C ASP A 59 14.73 -0.86 -4.77
N THR A 60 15.19 -0.02 -3.85
CA THR A 60 14.89 1.40 -3.95
C THR A 60 15.61 2.06 -5.12
N ARG A 61 16.77 1.55 -5.52
CA ARG A 61 17.51 2.17 -6.63
C ARG A 61 16.78 2.00 -7.95
N ASN A 62 16.30 0.80 -8.22
CA ASN A 62 15.52 0.59 -9.45
C ASN A 62 14.18 1.27 -9.39
N SER A 63 13.56 1.28 -8.22
CA SER A 63 12.25 1.90 -8.07
C SER A 63 12.32 3.40 -8.25
N ILE A 64 13.39 4.06 -7.76
CA ILE A 64 13.49 5.51 -7.93
C ILE A 64 13.62 5.89 -9.42
N LYS A 65 14.27 5.03 -10.22
CA LYS A 65 14.36 5.29 -11.66
C LYS A 65 12.97 5.27 -12.29
N LEU A 66 12.14 4.32 -11.90
CA LEU A 66 10.79 4.22 -12.41
C LEU A 66 9.96 5.42 -11.99
N LEU A 67 10.05 5.81 -10.72
CA LEU A 67 9.28 6.95 -10.23
C LEU A 67 9.71 8.23 -10.94
N ASN A 68 11.01 8.42 -11.14
CA ASN A 68 11.50 9.60 -11.85
C ASN A 68 11.07 9.61 -13.30
N HIS A 69 11.08 8.45 -13.94
CA HIS A 69 10.68 8.36 -15.35
C HIS A 69 9.25 8.82 -15.57
N PHE A 70 8.36 8.50 -14.65
CA PHE A 70 6.94 8.85 -14.75
C PHE A 70 6.58 10.06 -13.90
N GLU A 71 7.57 10.76 -13.37
CA GLU A 71 7.37 11.99 -12.59
C GLU A 71 6.43 11.76 -11.41
N ILE A 72 6.61 10.64 -10.73
CA ILE A 72 5.85 10.32 -9.53
C ILE A 72 6.58 10.89 -8.33
N LYS A 73 5.90 11.74 -7.57
CA LYS A 73 6.51 12.46 -6.44
C LYS A 73 6.22 11.82 -5.09
N THR A 74 5.51 10.71 -5.06
CA THR A 74 5.15 10.03 -3.83
C THR A 74 6.40 9.60 -3.07
N PRO A 75 6.47 9.81 -1.76
CA PRO A 75 7.64 9.36 -0.98
C PRO A 75 7.80 7.85 -1.04
N MET A 76 9.05 7.41 -0.96
CA MET A 76 9.37 5.98 -1.02
C MET A 76 10.18 5.57 0.20
N THR A 77 9.92 4.38 0.70
CA THR A 77 10.69 3.81 1.80
C THR A 77 11.16 2.41 1.40
N SER A 78 12.22 1.94 2.05
CA SER A 78 12.72 0.60 1.79
C SER A 78 11.91 -0.43 2.57
N TYR A 79 11.76 -1.60 1.97
CA TYR A 79 11.10 -2.74 2.60
C TYR A 79 11.80 -3.99 2.09
N HIS A 80 12.80 -4.47 2.82
CA HIS A 80 13.64 -5.57 2.37
C HIS A 80 13.80 -6.60 3.48
N GLU A 81 14.53 -7.66 3.18
CA GLU A 81 14.63 -8.82 4.05
C GLU A 81 15.08 -8.45 5.45
N TYR A 82 15.95 -7.47 5.60
CA TYR A 82 16.54 -7.18 6.89
C TYR A 82 15.70 -6.26 7.77
N ASN A 83 14.70 -5.58 7.19
CA ASN A 83 13.85 -4.70 7.99
C ASN A 83 12.37 -5.06 7.87
N LYS A 84 12.04 -6.22 7.30
CA LYS A 84 10.67 -6.50 6.85
C LYS A 84 9.64 -6.53 7.98
N ILE A 85 10.01 -7.08 9.14
CA ILE A 85 9.02 -7.21 10.22
C ILE A 85 8.72 -5.86 10.83
N GLU A 86 9.75 -5.15 11.23
CA GLU A 86 9.57 -3.84 11.83
C GLU A 86 8.89 -2.87 10.87
N LYS A 87 9.36 -2.87 9.62
CA LYS A 87 8.79 -1.98 8.62
C LYS A 87 7.34 -2.34 8.33
N ALA A 88 7.02 -3.64 8.29
CA ALA A 88 5.64 -4.06 8.03
C ALA A 88 4.69 -3.49 9.07
N TYR A 89 5.07 -3.54 10.34
CA TYR A 89 4.20 -2.99 11.38
C TYR A 89 4.09 -1.48 11.29
N GLN A 90 5.16 -0.79 10.91
CA GLN A 90 5.10 0.64 10.69
C GLN A 90 4.12 1.00 9.57
N LEU A 91 4.17 0.23 8.48
CA LEU A 91 3.28 0.46 7.35
C LEU A 91 1.83 0.14 7.72
N VAL A 92 1.63 -0.94 8.47
CA VAL A 92 0.29 -1.32 8.91
C VAL A 92 -0.30 -0.24 9.81
N ASP A 93 0.51 0.36 10.69
CA ASP A 93 0.02 1.44 11.54
C ASP A 93 -0.49 2.61 10.72
N LYS A 94 0.21 2.95 9.63
CA LYS A 94 -0.24 4.02 8.75
C LYS A 94 -1.56 3.65 8.07
N MET A 95 -1.70 2.40 7.65
CA MET A 95 -2.93 1.96 7.01
C MET A 95 -4.10 1.92 7.98
N ARG A 96 -3.84 1.57 9.24
CA ARG A 96 -4.88 1.67 10.26
C ARG A 96 -5.38 3.10 10.41
N ALA A 97 -4.51 4.07 10.17
CA ALA A 97 -4.89 5.48 10.24
C ALA A 97 -5.59 5.97 8.99
N GLY A 98 -5.89 5.08 8.05
CA GLY A 98 -6.65 5.42 6.86
C GLY A 98 -5.81 5.74 5.64
N LYS A 99 -4.51 5.50 5.66
CA LYS A 99 -3.63 5.86 4.56
C LYS A 99 -3.38 4.68 3.64
N ASP A 100 -3.43 4.93 2.34
CA ASP A 100 -3.15 3.90 1.34
C ASP A 100 -1.65 3.83 1.07
N ILE A 101 -1.15 2.61 0.93
CA ILE A 101 0.27 2.38 0.70
C ILE A 101 0.42 1.40 -0.46
N ALA A 102 1.43 1.62 -1.29
CA ALA A 102 1.75 0.72 -2.39
C ALA A 102 3.04 -0.03 -2.08
N LEU A 103 3.06 -1.31 -2.41
CA LEU A 103 4.26 -2.12 -2.35
C LEU A 103 4.62 -2.52 -3.78
N ILE A 104 5.83 -2.16 -4.21
CA ILE A 104 6.29 -2.49 -5.55
C ILE A 104 6.79 -3.92 -5.55
N THR A 105 6.27 -4.71 -6.50
CA THR A 105 6.72 -6.09 -6.72
C THR A 105 7.18 -6.22 -8.15
N ASP A 106 8.10 -7.16 -8.40
CA ASP A 106 8.60 -7.39 -9.75
C ASP A 106 7.56 -8.12 -10.59
N ALA A 107 7.32 -7.61 -11.79
CA ALA A 107 6.40 -8.27 -12.73
C ALA A 107 6.96 -9.62 -13.12
N GLY A 108 6.08 -10.59 -13.31
CA GLY A 108 6.47 -11.91 -13.69
C GLY A 108 6.84 -12.83 -12.54
N THR A 109 6.93 -12.30 -11.34
CA THR A 109 7.17 -13.12 -10.16
C THR A 109 5.87 -13.81 -9.76
N PRO A 110 5.86 -15.16 -9.72
CA PRO A 110 4.61 -15.83 -9.33
C PRO A 110 4.35 -15.64 -7.85
N GLY A 111 3.19 -15.12 -7.54
CA GLY A 111 2.77 -14.88 -6.16
C GLY A 111 3.60 -13.81 -5.49
N ILE A 112 3.53 -13.80 -4.19
CA ILE A 112 4.24 -12.84 -3.36
C ILE A 112 5.36 -13.59 -2.63
N SER A 113 6.61 -13.16 -2.84
CA SER A 113 7.72 -13.74 -2.12
C SER A 113 8.12 -12.84 -0.96
N ASP A 114 9.02 -13.34 -0.11
CA ASP A 114 9.61 -12.49 0.91
C ASP A 114 10.30 -11.30 0.26
N PRO A 115 10.20 -10.14 0.87
CA PRO A 115 9.54 -9.82 2.15
C PRO A 115 8.05 -9.51 2.03
N GLY A 116 7.50 -9.43 0.82
CA GLY A 116 6.12 -9.04 0.63
C GLY A 116 5.10 -9.95 1.31
N GLU A 117 5.43 -11.23 1.43
CA GLU A 117 4.54 -12.20 2.04
C GLU A 117 4.21 -11.86 3.48
N ASP A 118 5.18 -11.34 4.22
CA ASP A 118 4.96 -11.01 5.61
C ASP A 118 3.98 -9.87 5.79
N ILE A 119 4.09 -8.80 5.00
CA ILE A 119 3.19 -7.68 5.15
C ILE A 119 1.78 -8.05 4.72
N VAL A 120 1.63 -8.89 3.71
CA VAL A 120 0.31 -9.35 3.28
C VAL A 120 -0.35 -10.15 4.40
N ARG A 121 0.40 -11.05 5.05
CA ARG A 121 -0.12 -11.83 6.16
C ARG A 121 -0.56 -10.94 7.31
N ILE A 122 0.26 -9.96 7.66
CA ILE A 122 -0.07 -9.05 8.75
C ILE A 122 -1.31 -8.23 8.41
N CYS A 123 -1.44 -7.79 7.16
CA CYS A 123 -2.63 -7.06 6.73
C CYS A 123 -3.88 -7.90 6.91
N TYR A 124 -3.84 -9.17 6.53
CA TYR A 124 -4.98 -10.05 6.73
C TYR A 124 -5.33 -10.17 8.20
N GLU A 125 -4.33 -10.33 9.06
CA GLU A 125 -4.55 -10.47 10.49
C GLU A 125 -5.16 -9.20 11.09
N GLU A 126 -4.83 -8.04 10.52
CA GLU A 126 -5.27 -6.76 11.05
C GLU A 126 -6.50 -6.21 10.35
N GLY A 127 -7.07 -6.94 9.41
CA GLY A 127 -8.26 -6.50 8.73
C GLY A 127 -8.04 -5.41 7.70
N ILE A 128 -6.84 -5.32 7.15
CA ILE A 128 -6.50 -4.31 6.15
C ILE A 128 -6.66 -4.90 4.76
N PRO A 129 -7.44 -4.26 3.87
CA PRO A 129 -7.62 -4.78 2.51
C PRO A 129 -6.32 -4.78 1.72
N VAL A 130 -6.13 -5.82 0.90
CA VAL A 130 -4.99 -5.94 0.02
C VAL A 130 -5.50 -6.10 -1.40
N THR A 131 -5.01 -5.27 -2.31
CA THR A 131 -5.42 -5.30 -3.71
C THR A 131 -4.19 -5.49 -4.57
N SER A 132 -4.24 -6.48 -5.46
CA SER A 132 -3.12 -6.76 -6.35
C SER A 132 -3.41 -6.13 -7.71
N LEU A 133 -2.45 -5.36 -8.22
CA LEU A 133 -2.56 -4.70 -9.51
C LEU A 133 -1.54 -5.27 -10.47
N PRO A 134 -1.99 -5.67 -11.67
CA PRO A 134 -1.07 -6.25 -12.67
C PRO A 134 -0.14 -5.20 -13.27
#